data_d6e414b8cca3311b101ae3b8eab1f2a4
#
_entry.id   d6e414b8cca3311b101ae3b8eab1f2a4
#
_cell.length_a   1.000
_cell.length_b   1.000
_cell.length_c   1.000
_cell.angle_alpha   90.00
_cell.angle_beta   90.00
_cell.angle_gamma   90.00
#
_symmetry.space_group_name_H-M   'P 1'
#
loop_
_entity.id
_entity.type
_entity.pdbx_description
1 polymer ?
#
loop_
_entity_poly.entity_id
_entity_poly.type
_entity_poly.pdbx_seq_one_letter_code
_entity_poly.pdbx_strand_id
1 'polypeptide(L)'
;MLVVLDEFTRRCLAIVVARRLRSDDVLQCLTDLFALHGAPEHLRSDNGPEFVAASVREWLGRIGVKTLYIEPGSPWENGYCESLNSKLRDELLNGEIFTTLREAQVLIENWRRHYNAVRPHSSLGYRPPAPEAILPPAPGLPYAPLRPAQMLAQHSRILT
;
A
#
# COMPACT_ATOMS: atom_id res chain seq x y z
N MET A 1 11.82 0.55 5.23
CA MET A 1 10.43 0.04 5.14
C MET A 1 9.79 0.70 3.93
N LEU A 2 9.15 -0.08 3.06
CA LEU A 2 8.38 0.41 1.91
C LEU A 2 6.89 0.28 2.24
N VAL A 3 6.13 1.34 2.04
CA VAL A 3 4.67 1.37 2.23
C VAL A 3 4.01 1.68 0.91
N VAL A 4 3.00 0.91 0.53
CA VAL A 4 2.22 1.13 -0.69
C VAL A 4 0.75 1.30 -0.31
N LEU A 5 0.20 2.46 -0.67
CA LEU A 5 -1.17 2.86 -0.34
C LEU A 5 -1.95 3.19 -1.61
N ASP A 6 -3.18 2.73 -1.70
CA ASP A 6 -4.13 3.19 -2.71
C ASP A 6 -4.78 4.49 -2.23
N GLU A 7 -4.51 5.59 -2.93
CA GLU A 7 -5.04 6.93 -2.59
C GLU A 7 -6.57 6.99 -2.66
N PHE A 8 -7.19 6.22 -3.52
CA PHE A 8 -8.64 6.28 -3.71
C PHE A 8 -9.37 5.51 -2.60
N THR A 9 -9.00 4.26 -2.39
CA THR A 9 -9.65 3.39 -1.41
C THR A 9 -9.11 3.55 0.01
N ARG A 10 -7.95 4.19 0.19
CA ARG A 10 -7.18 4.28 1.45
C ARG A 10 -6.64 2.94 1.95
N ARG A 11 -6.69 1.90 1.12
CA ARG A 11 -6.13 0.59 1.48
C ARG A 11 -4.61 0.64 1.51
N CYS A 12 -4.03 0.15 2.59
CA CYS A 12 -2.61 -0.16 2.64
C CYS A 12 -2.38 -1.49 1.90
N LEU A 13 -1.87 -1.41 0.68
CA LEU A 13 -1.68 -2.57 -0.20
C LEU A 13 -0.52 -3.44 0.25
N ALA A 14 0.59 -2.81 0.66
CA ALA A 14 1.77 -3.52 1.16
C ALA A 14 2.55 -2.69 2.18
N ILE A 15 3.21 -3.38 3.11
CA ILE A 15 4.28 -2.84 3.96
C ILE A 15 5.44 -3.84 3.91
N VAL A 16 6.49 -3.51 3.14
CA VAL A 16 7.68 -4.35 3.03
C VAL A 16 8.69 -3.94 4.08
N VAL A 17 9.05 -4.88 4.94
CA VAL A 17 10.02 -4.67 6.03
C VAL A 17 11.28 -5.45 5.73
N ALA A 18 12.39 -4.72 5.53
CA ALA A 18 13.70 -5.29 5.27
C ALA A 18 14.79 -4.46 5.96
N ARG A 19 15.94 -5.08 6.24
CA ARG A 19 17.11 -4.35 6.79
C ARG A 19 17.66 -3.31 5.82
N ARG A 20 17.56 -3.58 4.52
CA ARG A 20 17.87 -2.65 3.42
C ARG A 20 16.83 -2.86 2.33
N LEU A 21 16.32 -1.78 1.77
CA LEU A 21 15.46 -1.79 0.60
C LEU A 21 16.26 -1.34 -0.61
N ARG A 22 16.15 -2.10 -1.68
CA ARG A 22 16.79 -1.83 -2.97
C ARG A 22 15.72 -1.69 -4.05
N SER A 23 16.12 -1.19 -5.21
CA SER A 23 15.23 -1.10 -6.38
C SER A 23 14.59 -2.45 -6.76
N ASP A 24 15.31 -3.56 -6.59
CA ASP A 24 14.77 -4.90 -6.88
C ASP A 24 13.63 -5.28 -5.93
N ASP A 25 13.73 -4.90 -4.65
CA ASP A 25 12.67 -5.14 -3.67
C ASP A 25 11.41 -4.33 -4.02
N VAL A 26 11.60 -3.09 -4.51
CA VAL A 26 10.51 -2.24 -5.00
C VAL A 26 9.87 -2.86 -6.24
N LEU A 27 10.67 -3.28 -7.22
CA LEU A 27 10.19 -3.93 -8.45
C LEU A 27 9.39 -5.19 -8.14
N GLN A 28 9.89 -6.04 -7.25
CA GLN A 28 9.18 -7.26 -6.84
C GLN A 28 7.84 -6.93 -6.19
N CYS A 29 7.83 -6.02 -5.23
CA CYS A 29 6.62 -5.60 -4.54
C CYS A 29 5.57 -5.03 -5.52
N LEU A 30 5.99 -4.12 -6.41
CA LEU A 30 5.07 -3.53 -7.40
C LEU A 30 4.59 -4.57 -8.42
N THR A 31 5.45 -5.49 -8.86
CA THR A 31 5.07 -6.58 -9.76
C THR A 31 3.97 -7.45 -9.15
N ASP A 32 4.13 -7.85 -7.90
CA ASP A 32 3.15 -8.67 -7.19
C ASP A 32 1.82 -7.92 -7.02
N LEU A 33 1.88 -6.64 -6.65
CA LEU A 33 0.70 -5.81 -6.49
C LEU A 33 -0.04 -5.59 -7.82
N PHE A 34 0.69 -5.34 -8.91
CA PHE A 34 0.08 -5.13 -10.23
C PHE A 34 -0.51 -6.43 -10.80
N ALA A 35 0.08 -7.58 -10.47
CA ALA A 35 -0.50 -8.88 -10.81
C ALA A 35 -1.83 -9.13 -10.08
N LEU A 36 -1.96 -8.67 -8.82
CA LEU A 36 -3.15 -8.86 -8.00
C LEU A 36 -4.24 -7.82 -8.26
N HIS A 37 -3.87 -6.57 -8.48
CA HIS A 37 -4.79 -5.42 -8.51
C HIS A 37 -4.88 -4.75 -9.87
N GLY A 38 -4.04 -5.12 -10.82
CA GLY A 38 -3.84 -4.40 -12.07
C GLY A 38 -2.83 -3.26 -11.91
N ALA A 39 -2.22 -2.85 -13.03
CA ALA A 39 -1.33 -1.69 -13.03
C ALA A 39 -2.15 -0.40 -12.91
N PRO A 40 -1.75 0.55 -12.03
CA PRO A 40 -2.43 1.83 -11.89
C PRO A 40 -2.06 2.75 -13.06
N GLU A 41 -2.85 3.79 -13.28
CA GLU A 41 -2.48 4.83 -14.24
C GLU A 41 -1.28 5.65 -13.75
N HIS A 42 -1.24 5.93 -12.44
CA HIS A 42 -0.23 6.77 -11.82
C HIS A 42 0.33 6.11 -10.57
N LEU A 43 1.64 6.21 -10.40
CA LEU A 43 2.36 5.87 -9.18
C LEU A 43 2.99 7.15 -8.64
N ARG A 44 2.62 7.53 -7.41
CA ARG A 44 3.26 8.66 -6.72
C ARG A 44 4.33 8.11 -5.76
N SER A 45 5.51 8.71 -5.78
CA SER A 45 6.57 8.38 -4.84
C SER A 45 7.36 9.61 -4.42
N ASP A 46 8.03 9.52 -3.29
CA ASP A 46 9.10 10.45 -2.97
C ASP A 46 10.31 10.24 -3.91
N ASN A 47 11.32 11.09 -3.75
CA ASN A 47 12.55 11.00 -4.54
C ASN A 47 13.58 10.05 -3.90
N GLY A 48 13.13 9.00 -3.19
CA GLY A 48 14.01 8.00 -2.62
C GLY A 48 14.88 7.32 -3.69
N PRO A 49 16.15 7.02 -3.39
CA PRO A 49 17.08 6.45 -4.37
C PRO A 49 16.59 5.12 -4.96
N GLU A 50 15.82 4.35 -4.22
CA GLU A 50 15.22 3.10 -4.67
C GLU A 50 14.15 3.28 -5.75
N PHE A 51 13.43 4.43 -5.75
CA PHE A 51 12.40 4.77 -6.74
C PHE A 51 12.95 5.52 -7.94
N VAL A 52 13.95 6.38 -7.75
CA VAL A 52 14.59 7.09 -8.86
C VAL A 52 15.57 6.22 -9.63
N ALA A 53 15.83 4.99 -9.20
CA ALA A 53 16.65 4.03 -9.90
C ALA A 53 16.16 3.84 -11.35
N ALA A 54 17.08 3.83 -12.29
CA ALA A 54 16.77 3.72 -13.72
C ALA A 54 15.92 2.47 -14.02
N SER A 55 16.22 1.35 -13.37
CA SER A 55 15.48 0.08 -13.53
C SER A 55 14.00 0.19 -13.18
N VAL A 56 13.65 0.91 -12.11
CA VAL A 56 12.26 1.11 -11.69
C VAL A 56 11.54 2.01 -12.69
N ARG A 57 12.16 3.13 -13.08
CA ARG A 57 11.57 4.07 -14.04
C ARG A 57 11.35 3.44 -15.42
N GLU A 58 12.34 2.71 -15.91
CA GLU A 58 12.25 2.01 -17.20
C GLU A 58 11.16 0.94 -17.18
N TRP A 59 11.06 0.19 -16.09
CA TRP A 59 10.04 -0.83 -15.95
C TRP A 59 8.63 -0.21 -15.91
N LEU A 60 8.40 0.83 -15.10
CA LEU A 60 7.13 1.55 -15.04
C LEU A 60 6.76 2.15 -16.39
N GLY A 61 7.73 2.74 -17.11
CA GLY A 61 7.51 3.28 -18.45
C GLY A 61 7.10 2.20 -19.46
N ARG A 62 7.70 1.01 -19.41
CA ARG A 62 7.35 -0.12 -20.30
C ARG A 62 5.93 -0.64 -20.10
N ILE A 63 5.42 -0.60 -18.88
CA ILE A 63 4.05 -1.03 -18.57
C ILE A 63 3.04 0.10 -18.61
N GLY A 64 3.46 1.32 -19.00
CA GLY A 64 2.57 2.47 -19.20
C GLY A 64 2.15 3.19 -17.91
N VAL A 65 2.79 2.92 -16.78
CA VAL A 65 2.52 3.60 -15.51
C VAL A 65 3.26 4.93 -15.45
N LYS A 66 2.54 6.02 -15.21
CA LYS A 66 3.13 7.37 -15.07
C LYS A 66 3.59 7.57 -13.64
N THR A 67 4.87 7.92 -13.47
CA THR A 67 5.41 8.27 -12.15
C THR A 67 5.18 9.75 -11.86
N LEU A 68 4.60 10.03 -10.70
CA LEU A 68 4.42 11.37 -10.16
C LEU A 68 5.38 11.53 -8.97
N TYR A 69 6.48 12.24 -9.19
CA TYR A 69 7.41 12.55 -8.10
C TYR A 69 6.89 13.72 -7.28
N ILE A 70 7.04 13.62 -5.98
CA ILE A 70 6.69 14.69 -5.04
C ILE A 70 7.68 15.83 -5.24
N GLU A 71 7.17 17.04 -5.47
CA GLU A 71 8.02 18.20 -5.62
C GLU A 71 8.70 18.57 -4.30
N PRO A 72 9.99 18.96 -4.33
CA PRO A 72 10.67 19.47 -3.16
C PRO A 72 9.89 20.65 -2.55
N GLY A 73 9.53 20.54 -1.27
CA GLY A 73 8.75 21.57 -0.58
C GLY A 73 7.22 21.38 -0.65
N SER A 74 6.74 20.27 -1.21
CA SER A 74 5.31 19.93 -1.31
C SER A 74 4.93 18.70 -0.46
N PRO A 75 5.14 18.70 0.88
CA PRO A 75 4.88 17.53 1.73
C PRO A 75 3.41 17.10 1.71
N TRP A 76 2.47 18.03 1.47
CA TRP A 76 1.04 17.70 1.37
C TRP A 76 0.70 16.72 0.25
N GLU A 77 1.56 16.58 -0.76
CA GLU A 77 1.38 15.60 -1.83
C GLU A 77 1.54 14.15 -1.35
N ASN A 78 2.26 13.94 -0.23
CA ASN A 78 2.46 12.64 0.42
C ASN A 78 1.60 12.43 1.69
N GLY A 79 0.66 13.32 1.95
CA GLY A 79 -0.07 13.38 3.22
C GLY A 79 -0.75 12.07 3.63
N TYR A 80 -1.16 11.23 2.67
CA TYR A 80 -1.78 9.94 2.97
C TYR A 80 -0.79 8.90 3.49
N CYS A 81 0.38 8.80 2.86
CA CYS A 81 1.46 7.93 3.35
C CYS A 81 2.01 8.40 4.68
N GLU A 82 2.18 9.72 4.86
CA GLU A 82 2.62 10.29 6.13
C GLU A 82 1.63 10.00 7.25
N SER A 83 0.33 10.16 6.99
CA SER A 83 -0.72 9.84 7.94
C SER A 83 -0.73 8.35 8.31
N LEU A 84 -0.55 7.45 7.34
CA LEU A 84 -0.46 6.01 7.59
C LEU A 84 0.79 5.68 8.40
N ASN A 85 1.95 6.24 8.02
CA ASN A 85 3.21 6.03 8.72
C ASN A 85 3.18 6.53 10.17
N SER A 86 2.53 7.67 10.43
CA SER A 86 2.31 8.17 11.80
C SER A 86 1.48 7.19 12.61
N LYS A 87 0.37 6.70 12.06
CA LYS A 87 -0.47 5.71 12.74
C LYS A 87 0.26 4.41 13.02
N LEU A 88 1.01 3.88 12.04
CA LEU A 88 1.82 2.67 12.24
C LEU A 88 2.84 2.88 13.35
N ARG A 89 3.49 4.04 13.39
CA ARG A 89 4.45 4.39 14.45
C ARG A 89 3.78 4.45 15.81
N ASP A 90 2.68 5.17 15.91
CA ASP A 90 2.02 5.44 17.20
C ASP A 90 1.30 4.19 17.74
N GLU A 91 0.70 3.40 16.86
CA GLU A 91 -0.12 2.24 17.24
C GLU A 91 0.69 0.94 17.40
N LEU A 92 1.89 0.84 16.79
CA LEU A 92 2.70 -0.36 16.84
C LEU A 92 4.17 -0.08 17.14
N LEU A 93 4.88 0.73 16.33
CA LEU A 93 6.34 0.79 16.39
C LEU A 93 6.87 1.39 17.68
N ASN A 94 6.15 2.35 18.29
CA ASN A 94 6.56 2.98 19.56
C ASN A 94 6.30 2.08 20.77
N GLY A 95 5.42 1.09 20.66
CA GLY A 95 5.06 0.18 21.76
C GLY A 95 5.78 -1.17 21.73
N GLU A 96 6.47 -1.51 20.65
CA GLU A 96 7.03 -2.84 20.44
C GLU A 96 8.56 -2.82 20.33
N ILE A 97 9.19 -3.83 20.93
CA ILE A 97 10.62 -4.11 20.77
C ILE A 97 10.76 -5.38 19.93
N PHE A 98 11.15 -5.23 18.68
CA PHE A 98 11.33 -6.36 17.77
C PHE A 98 12.68 -7.03 17.99
N THR A 99 12.67 -8.29 18.33
CA THR A 99 13.90 -9.08 18.55
C THR A 99 14.46 -9.63 17.25
N THR A 100 13.59 -9.87 16.26
CA THR A 100 13.96 -10.36 14.94
C THR A 100 13.25 -9.62 13.81
N LEU A 101 13.85 -9.64 12.61
CA LEU A 101 13.21 -9.11 11.42
C LEU A 101 11.90 -9.84 11.10
N ARG A 102 11.87 -11.15 11.33
CA ARG A 102 10.68 -11.97 11.09
C ARG A 102 9.52 -11.59 11.99
N GLU A 103 9.80 -11.32 13.25
CA GLU A 103 8.82 -10.84 14.22
C GLU A 103 8.23 -9.49 13.75
N ALA A 104 9.10 -8.54 13.38
CA ALA A 104 8.66 -7.25 12.84
C ALA A 104 7.75 -7.42 11.60
N GLN A 105 8.14 -8.29 10.67
CA GLN A 105 7.34 -8.57 9.48
C GLN A 105 5.94 -9.11 9.83
N VAL A 106 5.84 -10.04 10.78
CA VAL A 106 4.56 -10.62 11.20
C VAL A 106 3.66 -9.60 11.89
N LEU A 107 4.21 -8.84 12.85
CA LEU A 107 3.43 -7.87 13.61
C LEU A 107 2.96 -6.71 12.73
N ILE A 108 3.83 -6.21 11.84
CA ILE A 108 3.47 -5.14 10.90
C ILE A 108 2.43 -5.62 9.87
N GLU A 109 2.52 -6.86 9.38
CA GLU A 109 1.50 -7.41 8.48
C GLU A 109 0.15 -7.58 9.19
N ASN A 110 0.13 -8.01 10.45
CA ASN A 110 -1.09 -8.10 11.25
C ASN A 110 -1.70 -6.71 11.47
N TRP A 111 -0.88 -5.70 11.76
CA TRP A 111 -1.34 -4.32 11.86
C TRP A 111 -1.92 -3.82 10.52
N ARG A 112 -1.27 -4.10 9.39
CA ARG A 112 -1.77 -3.73 8.06
C ARG A 112 -3.15 -4.32 7.77
N ARG A 113 -3.35 -5.61 8.12
CA ARG A 113 -4.66 -6.27 7.98
C ARG A 113 -5.72 -5.61 8.87
N HIS A 114 -5.38 -5.33 10.12
CA HIS A 114 -6.28 -4.62 11.04
C HIS A 114 -6.60 -3.21 10.53
N TYR A 115 -5.61 -2.47 10.03
CA TYR A 115 -5.78 -1.14 9.43
C TYR A 115 -6.79 -1.17 8.29
N ASN A 116 -6.70 -2.14 7.40
CA ASN A 116 -7.59 -2.25 6.25
C ASN A 116 -8.99 -2.74 6.61
N ALA A 117 -9.10 -3.68 7.54
CA ALA A 117 -10.31 -4.46 7.72
C ALA A 117 -11.15 -4.01 8.93
N VAL A 118 -10.53 -3.41 9.95
CA VAL A 118 -11.20 -3.11 11.23
C VAL A 118 -11.14 -1.63 11.58
N ARG A 119 -9.98 -0.99 11.34
CA ARG A 119 -9.74 0.37 11.80
C ARG A 119 -10.67 1.37 11.12
N PRO A 120 -11.45 2.19 11.89
CA PRO A 120 -12.30 3.21 11.30
C PRO A 120 -11.47 4.37 10.74
N HIS A 121 -11.87 4.88 9.57
CA HIS A 121 -11.25 6.01 8.90
C HIS A 121 -12.24 7.15 8.74
N SER A 122 -11.93 8.32 9.30
CA SER A 122 -12.82 9.50 9.24
C SER A 122 -13.09 9.93 7.80
N SER A 123 -12.11 9.85 6.91
CA SER A 123 -12.25 10.17 5.48
C SER A 123 -13.16 9.20 4.72
N LEU A 124 -13.48 8.04 5.30
CA LEU A 124 -14.37 7.02 4.73
C LEU A 124 -15.70 6.90 5.52
N GLY A 125 -16.10 7.95 6.22
CA GLY A 125 -17.28 7.91 7.07
C GLY A 125 -17.18 6.91 8.22
N TYR A 126 -15.97 6.79 8.79
CA TYR A 126 -15.64 5.84 9.86
C TYR A 126 -15.75 4.36 9.46
N ARG A 127 -15.73 4.05 8.18
CA ARG A 127 -15.61 2.67 7.69
C ARG A 127 -14.15 2.29 7.49
N PRO A 128 -13.81 1.01 7.64
CA PRO A 128 -12.47 0.53 7.24
C PRO A 128 -12.32 0.55 5.72
N PRO A 129 -11.08 0.63 5.19
CA PRO A 129 -10.80 0.66 3.75
C PRO A 129 -11.23 -0.61 2.99
N ALA A 130 -11.24 -1.76 3.65
CA ALA A 130 -11.61 -3.06 3.06
C ALA A 130 -12.44 -3.89 4.04
N PRO A 131 -13.69 -3.47 4.35
CA PRO A 131 -14.55 -4.15 5.32
C PRO A 131 -14.96 -5.56 4.88
N GLU A 132 -14.97 -5.86 3.59
CA GLU A 132 -15.36 -7.16 3.04
C GLU A 132 -14.47 -8.32 3.53
N ALA A 133 -13.23 -8.00 3.93
CA ALA A 133 -12.30 -9.01 4.45
C ALA A 133 -12.71 -9.59 5.83
N ILE A 134 -13.69 -8.98 6.51
CA ILE A 134 -14.12 -9.35 7.87
C ILE A 134 -15.47 -10.07 7.87
N LEU A 135 -16.32 -9.77 6.89
CA LEU A 135 -17.65 -10.38 6.84
C LEU A 135 -17.50 -11.84 6.39
N PRO A 136 -17.84 -12.82 7.24
CA PRO A 136 -17.95 -14.20 6.77
C PRO A 136 -19.02 -14.22 5.68
N PRO A 137 -18.86 -15.04 4.64
CA PRO A 137 -19.89 -15.19 3.62
C PRO A 137 -21.23 -15.51 4.28
N ALA A 138 -22.27 -14.80 3.87
CA ALA A 138 -23.61 -15.03 4.41
C ALA A 138 -23.99 -16.51 4.21
N PRO A 139 -24.50 -17.20 5.24
CA PRO A 139 -24.87 -18.60 5.12
C PRO A 139 -25.86 -18.79 3.98
N GLY A 140 -25.50 -19.62 2.99
CA GLY A 140 -26.40 -19.98 1.90
C GLY A 140 -26.24 -19.24 0.59
N LEU A 141 -25.33 -18.25 0.48
CA LEU A 141 -24.95 -17.69 -0.82
C LEU A 141 -23.73 -18.42 -1.37
N PRO A 142 -23.75 -18.89 -2.63
CA PRO A 142 -22.56 -19.43 -3.25
C PRO A 142 -21.47 -18.35 -3.28
N TYR A 143 -20.26 -18.75 -2.93
CA TYR A 143 -19.06 -17.90 -3.03
C TYR A 143 -18.98 -17.37 -4.47
N ALA A 144 -19.41 -16.15 -4.69
CA ALA A 144 -19.15 -15.46 -5.93
C ALA A 144 -17.68 -15.00 -5.84
N PRO A 145 -16.77 -15.51 -6.66
CA PRO A 145 -15.42 -14.97 -6.73
C PRO A 145 -15.56 -13.49 -7.02
N LEU A 146 -14.92 -12.66 -6.20
CA LEU A 146 -14.83 -11.23 -6.42
C LEU A 146 -14.41 -11.04 -7.88
N ARG A 147 -15.25 -10.38 -8.68
CA ARG A 147 -14.91 -10.10 -10.06
C ARG A 147 -13.57 -9.38 -10.07
N PRO A 148 -12.59 -9.82 -10.91
CA PRO A 148 -11.36 -9.07 -11.05
C PRO A 148 -11.72 -7.64 -11.35
N ALA A 149 -11.00 -6.72 -10.73
CA ALA A 149 -11.23 -5.28 -10.66
C ALA A 149 -11.32 -4.59 -12.03
N GLN A 150 -12.37 -4.85 -12.82
CA GLN A 150 -12.71 -4.03 -13.98
C GLN A 150 -13.24 -2.64 -13.59
N MET A 151 -13.57 -2.42 -12.30
CA MET A 151 -14.03 -1.12 -11.82
C MET A 151 -12.94 -0.23 -11.18
N LEU A 152 -11.73 -0.74 -10.95
CA LEU A 152 -10.66 0.05 -10.31
C LEU A 152 -9.68 0.66 -11.31
N ALA A 153 -9.79 0.35 -12.60
CA ALA A 153 -8.82 0.77 -13.62
C ALA A 153 -8.89 2.27 -13.97
N GLN A 154 -9.89 3.02 -13.50
CA GLN A 154 -10.05 4.39 -14.00
C GLN A 154 -9.47 5.49 -13.10
N HIS A 155 -9.12 5.25 -11.81
CA HIS A 155 -8.67 6.33 -10.93
C HIS A 155 -7.72 5.90 -9.80
N SER A 156 -7.09 4.72 -9.85
CA SER A 156 -6.17 4.31 -8.78
C SER A 156 -4.82 5.00 -8.88
N ARG A 157 -4.49 5.81 -7.89
CA ARG A 157 -3.14 6.31 -7.63
C ARG A 157 -2.56 5.51 -6.47
N ILE A 158 -1.38 4.95 -6.66
CA ILE A 158 -0.65 4.23 -5.61
C ILE A 158 0.44 5.15 -5.07
N LEU A 159 0.50 5.26 -3.74
CA LEU A 159 1.53 5.99 -2.99
C LEU A 159 2.52 5.01 -2.36
N THR A 160 3.75 5.41 -2.34
CA THR A 160 4.86 4.70 -1.68
C THR A 160 5.54 5.58 -0.65
#